data_661ce5aec0d7dfa0a120f8cb4367f654
#
_entry.id   661ce5aec0d7dfa0a120f8cb4367f654
#
_cell.length_a   1.000
_cell.length_b   1.000
_cell.length_c   1.000
_cell.angle_alpha   90.00
_cell.angle_beta   90.00
_cell.angle_gamma   90.00
#
_symmetry.space_group_name_H-M   'P 1'
#
loop_
_entity.id
_entity.type
_entity.pdbx_description
1 polymer ?
#
loop_
_entity_poly.entity_id
_entity_poly.type
_entity_poly.pdbx_seq_one_letter_code
_entity_poly.pdbx_strand_id
1 'polypeptide(L)'
;ISFRLAYGGAQERFGGRPDLTVFGKIIGGGLPVGAVGGRAEIMALLDPTAGKARVESGGTFSGNPLTMVAGHAALTKWTRDAVDRLNAMGARLRQRVDAVFAEAGEAGQLAGEGSLFRLMLTRETIRDYRTSVRTAQPMARMTAIHKRLMQEGIIISRIGLGCLSTPMGESELDAFVE
;
A
#
# COMPACT_ATOMS: atom_id res chain seq x y z
N ILE A 1 -3.87 -5.52 -5.18
CA ILE A 1 -2.66 -4.70 -5.07
C ILE A 1 -3.06 -3.24 -5.10
N SER A 2 -2.38 -2.41 -4.31
CA SER A 2 -2.64 -0.96 -4.26
C SER A 2 -4.10 -0.59 -3.92
N PHE A 3 -4.73 -1.39 -3.09
CA PHE A 3 -6.08 -1.17 -2.57
C PHE A 3 -6.22 0.22 -1.95
N ARG A 4 -5.18 0.71 -1.29
CA ARG A 4 -5.19 1.95 -0.50
C ARG A 4 -4.96 3.24 -1.30
N LEU A 5 -4.83 3.20 -2.63
CA LEU A 5 -4.61 4.40 -3.45
C LEU A 5 -5.88 5.22 -3.67
N ALA A 6 -7.03 4.55 -3.69
CA ALA A 6 -8.35 5.16 -3.78
C ALA A 6 -9.35 4.26 -3.06
N TYR A 7 -10.58 4.72 -2.84
CA TYR A 7 -11.62 3.92 -2.21
C TYR A 7 -11.93 2.64 -3.01
N GLY A 8 -11.99 2.74 -4.34
CA GLY A 8 -12.07 1.60 -5.27
C GLY A 8 -10.71 1.02 -5.68
N GLY A 9 -9.63 1.35 -4.95
CA GLY A 9 -8.29 0.86 -5.21
C GLY A 9 -7.64 1.44 -6.46
N ALA A 10 -6.59 0.78 -6.93
CA ALA A 10 -5.85 1.20 -8.13
C ALA A 10 -6.72 1.23 -9.40
N GLN A 11 -7.76 0.43 -9.47
CA GLN A 11 -8.72 0.43 -10.58
C GLN A 11 -9.41 1.79 -10.73
N GLU A 12 -9.90 2.36 -9.62
CA GLU A 12 -10.49 3.69 -9.60
C GLU A 12 -9.45 4.75 -9.94
N ARG A 13 -8.27 4.68 -9.31
CA ARG A 13 -7.21 5.67 -9.47
C ARG A 13 -6.68 5.78 -10.90
N PHE A 14 -6.57 4.67 -11.61
CA PHE A 14 -5.96 4.59 -12.95
C PHE A 14 -6.94 4.22 -14.06
N GLY A 15 -8.23 4.12 -13.77
CA GLY A 15 -9.27 3.81 -14.76
C GLY A 15 -9.20 2.37 -15.30
N GLY A 16 -8.56 1.45 -14.57
CA GLY A 16 -8.43 0.05 -14.99
C GLY A 16 -9.74 -0.72 -14.86
N ARG A 17 -10.00 -1.63 -15.80
CA ARG A 17 -11.16 -2.55 -15.79
C ARG A 17 -10.71 -3.99 -16.02
N PRO A 18 -10.12 -4.65 -15.01
CA PRO A 18 -9.68 -6.04 -15.13
C PRO A 18 -10.89 -6.98 -15.15
N ASP A 19 -10.75 -8.12 -15.81
CA ASP A 19 -11.75 -9.19 -15.80
C ASP A 19 -11.83 -9.87 -14.42
N LEU A 20 -10.68 -10.00 -13.75
CA LEU A 20 -10.56 -10.54 -12.40
C LEU A 20 -9.68 -9.63 -11.52
N THR A 21 -10.05 -9.51 -10.26
CA THR A 21 -9.29 -8.80 -9.23
C THR A 21 -9.00 -9.74 -8.07
N VAL A 22 -7.73 -9.79 -7.66
CA VAL A 22 -7.29 -10.55 -6.49
C VAL A 22 -7.11 -9.59 -5.31
N PHE A 23 -7.68 -9.94 -4.17
CA PHE A 23 -7.62 -9.19 -2.92
C PHE A 23 -6.89 -9.98 -1.84
N GLY A 24 -6.33 -9.26 -0.88
CA GLY A 24 -5.67 -9.84 0.27
C GLY A 24 -5.25 -8.78 1.29
N LYS A 25 -4.46 -9.17 2.26
CA LYS A 25 -3.86 -8.27 3.27
C LYS A 25 -4.92 -7.48 4.05
N ILE A 26 -5.03 -6.17 3.80
CA ILE A 26 -5.91 -5.24 4.52
C ILE A 26 -7.37 -5.70 4.62
N ILE A 27 -7.88 -6.42 3.62
CA ILE A 27 -9.25 -6.91 3.63
C ILE A 27 -9.53 -7.96 4.72
N GLY A 28 -8.50 -8.52 5.32
CA GLY A 28 -8.60 -9.46 6.44
C GLY A 28 -8.51 -8.83 7.83
N GLY A 29 -8.37 -7.49 7.91
CA GLY A 29 -8.27 -6.80 9.20
C GLY A 29 -7.08 -7.25 10.06
N GLY A 30 -5.98 -7.66 9.45
CA GLY A 30 -4.79 -8.19 10.09
C GLY A 30 -4.70 -9.72 10.12
N LEU A 31 -5.77 -10.41 9.76
CA LEU A 31 -5.82 -11.87 9.70
C LEU A 31 -5.62 -12.37 8.25
N PRO A 32 -5.17 -13.63 8.07
CA PRO A 32 -4.93 -14.20 6.76
C PRO A 32 -6.20 -14.28 5.92
N VAL A 33 -6.15 -13.74 4.68
CA VAL A 33 -7.26 -13.77 3.74
C VAL A 33 -6.74 -13.69 2.31
N GLY A 34 -7.44 -14.35 1.42
CA GLY A 34 -7.37 -14.16 -0.02
C GLY A 34 -8.78 -14.18 -0.58
N ALA A 35 -9.04 -13.31 -1.55
CA ALA A 35 -10.31 -13.30 -2.26
C ALA A 35 -10.07 -13.00 -3.75
N VAL A 36 -10.96 -13.48 -4.58
CA VAL A 36 -11.03 -13.16 -6.00
C VAL A 36 -12.45 -12.68 -6.32
N GLY A 37 -12.54 -11.67 -7.13
CA GLY A 37 -13.80 -11.15 -7.65
C GLY A 37 -13.62 -10.70 -9.09
N GLY A 38 -14.70 -10.59 -9.84
CA GLY A 38 -14.61 -10.15 -11.23
C GLY A 38 -15.91 -10.28 -11.98
N ARG A 39 -15.81 -10.40 -13.30
CA ARG A 39 -16.96 -10.51 -14.20
C ARG A 39 -17.82 -11.72 -13.84
N ALA A 40 -19.14 -11.50 -13.81
CA ALA A 40 -20.11 -12.51 -13.37
C ALA A 40 -19.99 -13.84 -14.14
N GLU A 41 -19.79 -13.78 -15.45
CA GLU A 41 -19.65 -14.97 -16.29
C GLU A 41 -18.38 -15.78 -15.99
N ILE A 42 -17.33 -15.16 -15.49
CA ILE A 42 -16.12 -15.85 -15.03
C ILE A 42 -16.33 -16.41 -13.63
N MET A 43 -16.91 -15.63 -12.74
CA MET A 43 -17.17 -16.05 -11.36
C MET A 43 -18.21 -17.19 -11.30
N ALA A 44 -19.15 -17.25 -12.23
CA ALA A 44 -20.12 -18.35 -12.35
C ALA A 44 -19.46 -19.73 -12.55
N LEU A 45 -18.22 -19.79 -13.02
CA LEU A 45 -17.49 -21.07 -13.14
C LEU A 45 -17.14 -21.70 -11.77
N LEU A 46 -17.17 -20.91 -10.71
CA LEU A 46 -16.92 -21.31 -9.32
C LEU A 46 -18.21 -21.73 -8.59
N ASP A 47 -19.38 -21.48 -9.18
CA ASP A 47 -20.68 -21.69 -8.54
C ASP A 47 -21.07 -23.17 -8.55
N PRO A 48 -21.23 -23.83 -7.38
CA PRO A 48 -21.65 -25.21 -7.29
C PRO A 48 -23.19 -25.39 -7.23
N THR A 49 -23.97 -24.30 -7.21
CA THR A 49 -25.44 -24.39 -6.96
C THR A 49 -26.20 -25.07 -8.11
N ALA A 50 -25.68 -25.01 -9.32
CA ALA A 50 -26.25 -25.69 -10.50
C ALA A 50 -25.65 -27.08 -10.75
N GLY A 51 -24.89 -27.64 -9.80
CA GLY A 51 -24.21 -28.91 -9.93
C GLY A 51 -22.73 -28.82 -9.52
N LYS A 52 -21.85 -29.60 -10.17
CA LYS A 52 -20.41 -29.50 -9.89
C LYS A 52 -19.85 -28.22 -10.52
N ALA A 53 -19.19 -27.39 -9.70
CA ALA A 53 -18.46 -26.21 -10.20
C ALA A 53 -17.45 -26.62 -11.30
N ARG A 54 -17.34 -25.83 -12.35
CA ARG A 54 -16.37 -26.07 -13.43
C ARG A 54 -14.94 -25.80 -13.00
N VAL A 55 -14.78 -24.89 -12.03
CA VAL A 55 -13.51 -24.60 -11.38
C VAL A 55 -13.72 -24.82 -9.87
N GLU A 56 -13.04 -25.79 -9.32
CA GLU A 56 -13.11 -26.04 -7.88
C GLU A 56 -12.32 -24.95 -7.12
N SER A 57 -12.95 -24.39 -6.10
CA SER A 57 -12.33 -23.41 -5.22
C SER A 57 -12.66 -23.76 -3.78
N GLY A 58 -11.63 -23.80 -2.95
CA GLY A 58 -11.79 -24.10 -1.55
C GLY A 58 -10.45 -24.10 -0.81
N GLY A 59 -10.53 -24.16 0.50
CA GLY A 59 -9.38 -24.25 1.39
C GLY A 59 -9.85 -24.29 2.83
N THR A 60 -9.07 -24.89 3.71
CA THR A 60 -9.41 -25.07 5.13
C THR A 60 -9.76 -23.74 5.83
N PHE A 61 -9.13 -22.65 5.43
CA PHE A 61 -9.37 -21.32 5.98
C PHE A 61 -10.35 -20.45 5.17
N SER A 62 -10.95 -20.99 4.10
CA SER A 62 -11.93 -20.25 3.30
C SER A 62 -13.14 -19.87 4.15
N GLY A 63 -13.48 -18.57 4.13
CA GLY A 63 -14.61 -18.05 4.91
C GLY A 63 -14.44 -18.13 6.44
N ASN A 64 -13.19 -18.17 6.95
CA ASN A 64 -12.92 -18.21 8.37
C ASN A 64 -13.65 -17.07 9.12
N PRO A 65 -14.51 -17.37 10.11
CA PRO A 65 -15.35 -16.36 10.76
C PRO A 65 -14.56 -15.23 11.42
N LEU A 66 -13.43 -15.54 12.06
CA LEU A 66 -12.59 -14.51 12.70
C LEU A 66 -12.05 -13.53 11.67
N THR A 67 -11.55 -14.05 10.54
CA THR A 67 -11.05 -13.22 9.44
C THR A 67 -12.17 -12.38 8.81
N MET A 68 -13.37 -12.94 8.66
CA MET A 68 -14.52 -12.21 8.11
C MET A 68 -14.94 -11.07 9.04
N VAL A 69 -15.03 -11.29 10.34
CA VAL A 69 -15.38 -10.26 11.32
C VAL A 69 -14.30 -9.18 11.41
N ALA A 70 -13.03 -9.55 11.48
CA ALA A 70 -11.93 -8.61 11.54
C ALA A 70 -11.83 -7.77 10.24
N GLY A 71 -11.97 -8.43 9.09
CA GLY A 71 -11.99 -7.78 7.78
C GLY A 71 -13.15 -6.79 7.65
N HIS A 72 -14.36 -7.19 8.04
CA HIS A 72 -15.53 -6.31 8.05
C HIS A 72 -15.29 -5.08 8.93
N ALA A 73 -14.80 -5.26 10.15
CA ALA A 73 -14.51 -4.15 11.07
C ALA A 73 -13.45 -3.18 10.50
N ALA A 74 -12.42 -3.69 9.83
CA ALA A 74 -11.40 -2.86 9.18
C ALA A 74 -11.96 -2.11 7.97
N LEU A 75 -12.71 -2.80 7.10
CA LEU A 75 -13.27 -2.21 5.89
C LEU A 75 -14.35 -1.18 6.17
N THR A 76 -15.12 -1.33 7.25
CA THR A 76 -16.10 -0.33 7.69
C THR A 76 -15.44 1.02 8.02
N LYS A 77 -14.17 1.01 8.47
CA LYS A 77 -13.39 2.23 8.74
C LYS A 77 -12.69 2.77 7.49
N TRP A 78 -12.68 2.03 6.41
CA TRP A 78 -12.05 2.41 5.14
C TRP A 78 -13.04 3.20 4.28
N THR A 79 -13.27 4.47 4.64
CA THR A 79 -14.19 5.39 3.95
C THR A 79 -13.46 6.21 2.89
N ARG A 80 -14.19 6.86 1.97
CA ARG A 80 -13.61 7.82 1.02
C ARG A 80 -12.83 8.92 1.73
N ASP A 81 -13.41 9.52 2.76
CA ASP A 81 -12.77 10.58 3.53
C ASP A 81 -11.46 10.10 4.19
N ALA A 82 -11.43 8.85 4.69
CA ALA A 82 -10.21 8.28 5.26
C ALA A 82 -9.11 8.12 4.20
N VAL A 83 -9.48 7.68 2.99
CA VAL A 83 -8.55 7.56 1.85
C VAL A 83 -8.04 8.91 1.41
N ASP A 84 -8.93 9.89 1.23
CA ASP A 84 -8.58 11.24 0.78
C ASP A 84 -7.68 11.93 1.80
N ARG A 85 -7.97 11.80 3.10
CA ARG A 85 -7.11 12.27 4.17
C ARG A 85 -5.71 11.64 4.10
N LEU A 86 -5.62 10.33 3.97
CA LEU A 86 -4.35 9.62 3.87
C LEU A 86 -3.54 10.04 2.63
N ASN A 87 -4.21 10.22 1.51
CA ASN A 87 -3.56 10.65 0.27
C ASN A 87 -3.02 12.08 0.40
N ALA A 88 -3.78 12.98 1.03
CA ALA A 88 -3.33 14.33 1.35
C ALA A 88 -2.12 14.34 2.31
N MET A 89 -2.16 13.50 3.36
CA MET A 89 -1.02 13.34 4.27
C MET A 89 0.22 12.82 3.52
N GLY A 90 0.05 11.83 2.65
CA GLY A 90 1.15 11.29 1.84
C GLY A 90 1.76 12.34 0.91
N ALA A 91 0.94 13.21 0.32
CA ALA A 91 1.43 14.32 -0.51
C ALA A 91 2.28 15.31 0.32
N ARG A 92 1.78 15.69 1.51
CA ARG A 92 2.54 16.58 2.43
C ARG A 92 3.84 15.93 2.88
N LEU A 93 3.82 14.65 3.25
CA LEU A 93 5.03 13.95 3.68
C LEU A 93 6.10 13.97 2.57
N ARG A 94 5.72 13.68 1.32
CA ARG A 94 6.65 13.75 0.18
C ARG A 94 7.27 15.14 0.04
N GLN A 95 6.46 16.19 0.05
CA GLN A 95 6.96 17.55 -0.06
C GLN A 95 7.93 17.93 1.06
N ARG A 96 7.62 17.52 2.30
CA ARG A 96 8.47 17.84 3.46
C ARG A 96 9.80 17.09 3.40
N VAL A 97 9.79 15.79 3.09
CA VAL A 97 11.02 15.00 2.96
C VAL A 97 11.90 15.51 1.79
N ASP A 98 11.28 15.85 0.65
CA ASP A 98 12.00 16.41 -0.48
C ASP A 98 12.65 17.76 -0.11
N ALA A 99 11.99 18.59 0.70
CA ALA A 99 12.54 19.86 1.21
C ALA A 99 13.76 19.61 2.12
N VAL A 100 13.69 18.65 3.04
CA VAL A 100 14.82 18.29 3.91
C VAL A 100 16.06 17.88 3.09
N PHE A 101 15.88 17.06 2.07
CA PHE A 101 16.99 16.69 1.20
C PHE A 101 17.56 17.86 0.41
N ALA A 102 16.68 18.76 -0.06
CA ALA A 102 17.08 19.96 -0.78
C ALA A 102 17.87 20.93 0.13
N GLU A 103 17.39 21.19 1.34
CA GLU A 103 18.05 22.06 2.34
C GLU A 103 19.40 21.50 2.79
N ALA A 104 19.50 20.19 2.96
CA ALA A 104 20.75 19.50 3.27
C ALA A 104 21.73 19.45 2.07
N GLY A 105 21.33 19.83 0.88
CA GLY A 105 22.13 19.70 -0.34
C GLY A 105 22.34 18.24 -0.79
N GLU A 106 21.59 17.32 -0.22
CA GLU A 106 21.74 15.87 -0.40
C GLU A 106 20.86 15.32 -1.52
N ALA A 107 21.26 14.17 -2.05
CA ALA A 107 20.45 13.43 -3.02
C ALA A 107 19.43 12.55 -2.31
N GLY A 108 18.16 12.89 -2.44
CA GLY A 108 17.07 12.11 -1.89
C GLY A 108 15.71 12.64 -2.29
N GLN A 109 14.73 11.77 -2.29
CA GLN A 109 13.32 12.07 -2.53
C GLN A 109 12.41 10.99 -1.97
N LEU A 110 11.16 11.33 -1.73
CA LEU A 110 10.14 10.37 -1.33
C LEU A 110 9.21 10.09 -2.53
N ALA A 111 9.58 9.10 -3.35
CA ALA A 111 8.75 8.67 -4.48
C ALA A 111 7.53 7.89 -4.01
N GLY A 112 6.38 8.06 -4.66
CA GLY A 112 5.18 7.29 -4.30
C GLY A 112 3.88 7.89 -4.79
N GLU A 113 2.78 7.22 -4.42
CA GLU A 113 1.43 7.64 -4.78
C GLU A 113 0.50 7.45 -3.58
N GLY A 114 -0.37 8.44 -3.34
CA GLY A 114 -1.28 8.43 -2.20
C GLY A 114 -0.53 8.28 -0.88
N SER A 115 -0.96 7.32 -0.06
CA SER A 115 -0.33 6.99 1.23
C SER A 115 0.87 6.04 1.13
N LEU A 116 1.21 5.58 -0.08
CA LEU A 116 2.36 4.69 -0.31
C LEU A 116 3.58 5.51 -0.71
N PHE A 117 4.73 5.16 -0.15
CA PHE A 117 5.97 5.83 -0.50
C PHE A 117 7.18 4.90 -0.50
N ARG A 118 8.23 5.36 -1.17
CA ARG A 118 9.56 4.79 -1.11
C ARG A 118 10.60 5.89 -1.02
N LEU A 119 11.42 5.83 0.01
CA LEU A 119 12.61 6.68 0.13
C LEU A 119 13.63 6.25 -0.91
N MET A 120 14.05 7.19 -1.75
CA MET A 120 15.02 7.00 -2.83
C MET A 120 16.16 7.99 -2.65
N LEU A 121 17.39 7.50 -2.51
CA LEU A 121 18.59 8.33 -2.32
C LEU A 121 19.17 8.73 -3.68
N THR A 122 18.41 9.52 -4.43
CA THR A 122 18.75 9.97 -5.79
C THR A 122 18.03 11.26 -6.12
N ARG A 123 18.60 12.04 -7.07
CA ARG A 123 17.96 13.19 -7.70
C ARG A 123 17.30 12.84 -9.06
N GLU A 124 17.46 11.60 -9.52
CA GLU A 124 16.84 11.16 -10.77
C GLU A 124 15.31 11.09 -10.62
N THR A 125 14.61 11.54 -11.65
CA THR A 125 13.13 11.48 -11.65
C THR A 125 12.65 10.04 -11.76
N ILE A 126 11.95 9.57 -10.75
CA ILE A 126 11.33 8.24 -10.72
C ILE A 126 9.93 8.33 -11.33
N ARG A 127 9.74 7.75 -12.51
CA ARG A 127 8.48 7.79 -13.27
C ARG A 127 7.73 6.45 -13.24
N ASP A 128 8.46 5.36 -13.14
CA ASP A 128 7.94 4.01 -13.25
C ASP A 128 8.85 3.00 -12.54
N TYR A 129 8.45 1.73 -12.56
CA TYR A 129 9.25 0.65 -11.99
C TYR A 129 10.64 0.55 -12.63
N ARG A 130 10.76 0.74 -13.95
CA ARG A 130 12.04 0.62 -14.66
C ARG A 130 13.03 1.67 -14.22
N THR A 131 12.58 2.91 -14.09
CA THR A 131 13.42 4.01 -13.57
C THR A 131 13.82 3.74 -12.12
N SER A 132 12.90 3.25 -11.28
CA SER A 132 13.20 2.95 -9.87
C SER A 132 14.21 1.81 -9.68
N VAL A 133 14.25 0.84 -10.58
CA VAL A 133 15.17 -0.31 -10.51
C VAL A 133 16.54 0.02 -11.10
N ARG A 134 16.57 0.82 -12.18
CA ARG A 134 17.84 1.22 -12.82
C ARG A 134 18.63 2.21 -12.00
N THR A 135 17.96 3.00 -11.18
CA THR A 135 18.61 3.96 -10.29
C THR A 135 19.35 3.25 -9.17
N ALA A 136 20.67 3.33 -9.20
CA ALA A 136 21.51 2.75 -8.15
C ALA A 136 21.20 3.39 -6.78
N GLN A 137 20.96 2.56 -5.77
CA GLN A 137 20.74 3.03 -4.41
C GLN A 137 22.00 2.78 -3.57
N PRO A 138 22.48 3.78 -2.83
CA PRO A 138 23.59 3.58 -1.89
C PRO A 138 23.09 2.76 -0.68
N MET A 139 23.11 1.44 -0.80
CA MET A 139 22.52 0.51 0.16
C MET A 139 23.09 0.64 1.57
N ALA A 140 24.38 0.98 1.70
CA ALA A 140 24.99 1.23 3.01
C ALA A 140 24.32 2.42 3.72
N ARG A 141 24.11 3.52 2.99
CA ARG A 141 23.42 4.72 3.49
C ARG A 141 21.94 4.44 3.78
N MET A 142 21.25 3.73 2.90
CA MET A 142 19.86 3.32 3.14
C MET A 142 19.73 2.45 4.39
N THR A 143 20.69 1.53 4.61
CA THR A 143 20.73 0.71 5.82
C THR A 143 20.95 1.56 7.08
N ALA A 144 21.80 2.58 7.02
CA ALA A 144 22.03 3.49 8.14
C ALA A 144 20.77 4.29 8.48
N ILE A 145 20.10 4.85 7.47
CA ILE A 145 18.81 5.55 7.64
C ILE A 145 17.75 4.62 8.23
N HIS A 146 17.60 3.42 7.67
CA HIS A 146 16.65 2.43 8.21
C HIS A 146 16.89 2.12 9.68
N LYS A 147 18.15 1.89 10.08
CA LYS A 147 18.51 1.64 11.49
C LYS A 147 18.21 2.84 12.39
N ARG A 148 18.50 4.06 11.91
CA ARG A 148 18.22 5.28 12.67
C ARG A 148 16.72 5.47 12.87
N LEU A 149 15.91 5.37 11.82
CA LEU A 149 14.47 5.45 11.90
C LEU A 149 13.89 4.41 12.88
N MET A 150 14.40 3.18 12.86
CA MET A 150 13.98 2.15 13.82
C MET A 150 14.29 2.52 15.28
N GLN A 151 15.42 3.19 15.54
CA GLN A 151 15.76 3.67 16.88
C GLN A 151 14.80 4.76 17.37
N GLU A 152 14.27 5.57 16.46
CA GLU A 152 13.24 6.59 16.72
C GLU A 152 11.81 6.03 16.71
N GLY A 153 11.64 4.71 16.62
CA GLY A 153 10.32 4.05 16.62
C GLY A 153 9.60 4.07 15.27
N ILE A 154 10.29 4.44 14.19
CA ILE A 154 9.73 4.54 12.85
C ILE A 154 10.11 3.31 12.03
N ILE A 155 9.11 2.59 11.54
CA ILE A 155 9.32 1.36 10.78
C ILE A 155 9.04 1.58 9.30
N ILE A 156 10.10 1.48 8.48
CA ILE A 156 10.01 1.33 7.02
C ILE A 156 10.74 0.05 6.61
N SER A 157 10.57 -0.40 5.39
CA SER A 157 11.35 -1.54 4.90
C SER A 157 12.82 -1.17 4.68
N ARG A 158 13.71 -2.17 4.66
CA ARG A 158 15.16 -1.97 4.41
C ARG A 158 15.47 -1.31 3.05
N ILE A 159 14.53 -1.32 2.13
CA ILE A 159 14.65 -0.69 0.81
C ILE A 159 13.88 0.63 0.71
N GLY A 160 13.50 1.21 1.86
CA GLY A 160 12.84 2.50 1.95
C GLY A 160 11.33 2.50 1.72
N LEU A 161 10.68 1.35 1.54
CA LEU A 161 9.22 1.29 1.38
C LEU A 161 8.51 1.53 2.70
N GLY A 162 7.50 2.39 2.66
CA GLY A 162 6.61 2.66 3.78
C GLY A 162 5.20 3.01 3.32
N CYS A 163 4.32 3.15 4.28
CA CYS A 163 2.95 3.61 4.04
C CYS A 163 2.37 4.28 5.28
N LEU A 164 1.50 5.24 5.06
CA LEU A 164 0.69 5.82 6.13
C LEU A 164 -0.52 4.93 6.43
N SER A 165 -1.02 5.03 7.64
CA SER A 165 -2.20 4.31 8.11
C SER A 165 -3.21 5.26 8.76
N THR A 166 -4.46 4.83 8.87
CA THR A 166 -5.56 5.68 9.34
C THR A 166 -5.41 6.24 10.76
N PRO A 167 -4.73 5.57 11.72
CA PRO A 167 -4.47 6.13 13.04
C PRO A 167 -3.43 7.26 13.07
N MET A 168 -2.60 7.38 12.02
CA MET A 168 -1.55 8.40 11.95
C MET A 168 -2.12 9.81 11.76
N GLY A 169 -1.44 10.80 12.33
CA GLY A 169 -1.71 12.23 12.20
C GLY A 169 -0.46 13.02 11.84
N GLU A 170 -0.47 14.32 12.12
CA GLU A 170 0.67 15.20 11.82
C GLU A 170 1.89 14.87 12.70
N SER A 171 1.68 14.42 13.94
CA SER A 171 2.78 14.04 14.85
C SER A 171 3.66 12.92 14.30
N GLU A 172 3.07 11.94 13.59
CA GLU A 172 3.83 10.86 12.97
C GLU A 172 4.57 11.35 11.71
N LEU A 173 4.00 12.34 11.01
CA LEU A 173 4.68 12.99 9.88
C LEU A 173 5.86 13.84 10.37
N ASP A 174 5.67 14.60 11.46
CA ASP A 174 6.72 15.41 12.10
C ASP A 174 7.90 14.51 12.50
N ALA A 175 7.62 13.46 13.24
CA ALA A 175 8.63 12.51 13.69
C ALA A 175 9.40 11.83 12.54
N PHE A 176 8.76 11.65 11.37
CA PHE A 176 9.44 11.06 10.20
C PHE A 176 10.37 12.05 9.50
N VAL A 177 10.07 13.35 9.58
CA VAL A 177 10.80 14.42 8.88
C VAL A 177 11.98 14.93 9.70
N GLU A 178 11.87 14.95 11.03
CA GLU A 178 12.94 15.34 11.99
C GLU A 178 14.07 14.30 12.03
#